data_240fd62031b5feaac83e9e71080f7a1f
#
_entry.id   240fd62031b5feaac83e9e71080f7a1f
#
_cell.length_a   1.000
_cell.length_b   1.000
_cell.length_c   1.000
_cell.angle_alpha   90.00
_cell.angle_beta   90.00
_cell.angle_gamma   90.00
#
_symmetry.space_group_name_H-M   'P 1'
#
loop_
_entity.id
_entity.type
_entity.pdbx_description
1 polymer ?
#
loop_
_entity_poly.entity_id
_entity_poly.type
_entity_poly.pdbx_seq_one_letter_code
_entity_poly.pdbx_strand_id
1 'polypeptide(L)'
;KCIKDFMIRSAAMRGYYTPYIPGWDNHGMPIESAIIKQNKLNHKAMSVADFRTACHEFADHYIDVQRDGFKRMGVVGDWEHPYKTMDPGFEAQEVRVFGKMYRNGHIYKGLKPVYWCPHDETALAEAEIEYKDDPCTTVYVKFPMHDDLGRLPHLDHSKLYFVIWTTTVWTLSLIHI
;
A
#
# COMPACT_ATOMS: atom_id res chain seq x y z
N LYS A 1 16.73 4.83 -12.66
CA LYS A 1 16.71 4.26 -14.02
C LYS A 1 18.02 4.56 -14.76
N CYS A 2 18.58 5.79 -14.69
CA CYS A 2 19.83 6.16 -15.37
C CYS A 2 21.02 5.25 -15.03
N ILE A 3 21.21 4.92 -13.73
CA ILE A 3 22.30 4.01 -13.31
C ILE A 3 22.20 2.65 -14.00
N LYS A 4 20.99 2.09 -14.12
CA LYS A 4 20.76 0.83 -14.83
C LYS A 4 21.19 0.92 -16.30
N ASP A 5 20.83 2.00 -16.99
CA ASP A 5 21.21 2.23 -18.37
C ASP A 5 22.73 2.37 -18.53
N PHE A 6 23.40 3.11 -17.64
CA PHE A 6 24.86 3.23 -17.63
C PHE A 6 25.56 1.87 -17.45
N MET A 7 25.05 1.03 -16.55
CA MET A 7 25.60 -0.30 -16.33
C MET A 7 25.48 -1.17 -17.60
N ILE A 8 24.30 -1.19 -18.23
CA ILE A 8 24.04 -1.98 -19.43
C ILE A 8 24.93 -1.52 -20.59
N ARG A 9 24.97 -0.22 -20.87
CA ARG A 9 25.82 0.36 -21.93
C ARG A 9 27.30 0.13 -21.67
N SER A 10 27.76 0.37 -20.44
CA SER A 10 29.16 0.15 -20.09
C SER A 10 29.57 -1.32 -20.28
N ALA A 11 28.70 -2.25 -19.89
CA ALA A 11 28.97 -3.66 -20.10
C ALA A 11 28.97 -4.04 -21.59
N ALA A 12 28.02 -3.54 -22.39
CA ALA A 12 27.99 -3.75 -23.85
C ALA A 12 29.23 -3.23 -24.53
N MET A 13 29.70 -2.02 -24.17
CA MET A 13 30.94 -1.43 -24.70
C MET A 13 32.18 -2.26 -24.39
N ARG A 14 32.16 -3.06 -23.34
CA ARG A 14 33.22 -4.00 -22.94
C ARG A 14 33.08 -5.38 -23.59
N GLY A 15 32.12 -5.55 -24.52
CA GLY A 15 31.89 -6.79 -25.25
C GLY A 15 31.02 -7.82 -24.54
N TYR A 16 30.36 -7.48 -23.42
CA TYR A 16 29.42 -8.40 -22.78
C TYR A 16 28.06 -8.41 -23.49
N TYR A 17 27.43 -9.57 -23.50
CA TYR A 17 26.05 -9.70 -23.93
C TYR A 17 25.12 -9.14 -22.84
N THR A 18 24.41 -8.07 -23.14
CA THR A 18 23.59 -7.34 -22.19
C THR A 18 22.17 -7.15 -22.71
N PRO A 19 21.37 -8.22 -22.79
CA PRO A 19 19.97 -8.09 -23.19
C PRO A 19 19.22 -7.27 -22.14
N TYR A 20 18.43 -6.31 -22.60
CA TYR A 20 17.56 -5.52 -21.75
C TYR A 20 16.13 -5.61 -22.27
N ILE A 21 15.27 -6.22 -21.46
CA ILE A 21 13.83 -6.31 -21.72
C ILE A 21 13.14 -5.32 -20.80
N PRO A 22 12.51 -4.26 -21.34
CA PRO A 22 11.72 -3.32 -20.54
C PRO A 22 10.53 -4.01 -19.92
N GLY A 23 10.14 -3.58 -18.72
CA GLY A 23 8.96 -4.07 -18.05
C GLY A 23 8.19 -2.96 -17.38
N TRP A 24 6.87 -3.08 -17.36
CA TRP A 24 5.96 -2.15 -16.73
C TRP A 24 5.13 -2.84 -15.65
N ASP A 25 5.10 -2.21 -14.48
CA ASP A 25 4.15 -2.52 -13.41
C ASP A 25 2.90 -1.66 -13.64
N ASN A 26 1.80 -2.30 -13.98
CA ASN A 26 0.60 -1.66 -14.52
C ASN A 26 -0.60 -1.70 -13.57
N HIS A 27 -0.41 -2.13 -12.34
CA HIS A 27 -1.48 -2.23 -11.36
C HIS A 27 -1.34 -1.20 -10.25
N GLY A 28 -2.44 -1.03 -9.51
CA GLY A 28 -2.48 -0.32 -8.26
C GLY A 28 -3.09 1.07 -8.31
N MET A 29 -3.24 1.61 -7.12
CA MET A 29 -3.89 2.87 -6.81
C MET A 29 -3.36 4.10 -7.60
N PRO A 30 -2.08 4.21 -7.98
CA PRO A 30 -1.62 5.35 -8.76
C PRO A 30 -2.33 5.51 -10.12
N ILE A 31 -2.61 4.38 -10.80
CA ILE A 31 -3.34 4.39 -12.07
C ILE A 31 -4.82 4.73 -11.85
N GLU A 32 -5.45 4.09 -10.88
CA GLU A 32 -6.84 4.33 -10.52
C GLU A 32 -7.08 5.79 -10.14
N SER A 33 -6.24 6.33 -9.24
CA SER A 33 -6.33 7.73 -8.82
C SER A 33 -6.07 8.72 -9.96
N ALA A 34 -5.14 8.39 -10.87
CA ALA A 34 -4.84 9.25 -12.01
C ALA A 34 -6.02 9.31 -12.99
N ILE A 35 -6.63 8.19 -13.33
CA ILE A 35 -7.75 8.15 -14.27
C ILE A 35 -9.01 8.82 -13.70
N ILE A 36 -9.28 8.63 -12.40
CA ILE A 36 -10.39 9.29 -11.72
C ILE A 36 -10.21 10.82 -11.78
N LYS A 37 -9.02 11.31 -11.48
CA LYS A 37 -8.71 12.76 -11.48
C LYS A 37 -8.73 13.36 -12.89
N GLN A 38 -8.10 12.71 -13.85
CA GLN A 38 -7.97 13.25 -15.21
C GLN A 38 -9.29 13.20 -15.98
N ASN A 39 -10.02 12.10 -15.90
CA ASN A 39 -11.25 11.90 -16.65
C ASN A 39 -12.50 12.26 -15.84
N LYS A 40 -12.34 12.74 -14.59
CA LYS A 40 -13.44 13.06 -13.67
C LYS A 40 -14.46 11.91 -13.57
N LEU A 41 -13.95 10.66 -13.60
CA LEU A 41 -14.81 9.49 -13.58
C LEU A 41 -15.42 9.29 -12.20
N ASN A 42 -16.71 9.03 -12.19
CA ASN A 42 -17.39 8.53 -11.00
C ASN A 42 -17.29 6.99 -10.97
N HIS A 43 -16.17 6.46 -10.46
CA HIS A 43 -15.92 5.02 -10.39
C HIS A 43 -16.99 4.27 -9.58
N LYS A 44 -17.66 4.93 -8.62
CA LYS A 44 -18.75 4.33 -7.82
C LYS A 44 -20.04 4.10 -8.64
N ALA A 45 -20.19 4.78 -9.78
CA ALA A 45 -21.32 4.62 -10.69
C ALA A 45 -21.04 3.69 -11.87
N MET A 46 -19.81 3.17 -12.00
CA MET A 46 -19.39 2.25 -13.07
C MET A 46 -19.39 0.79 -12.59
N SER A 47 -19.50 -0.14 -13.53
CA SER A 47 -19.20 -1.54 -13.21
C SER A 47 -17.69 -1.70 -12.97
N VAL A 48 -17.33 -2.68 -12.13
CA VAL A 48 -15.90 -2.99 -11.86
C VAL A 48 -15.17 -3.37 -13.17
N ALA A 49 -15.85 -4.07 -14.08
CA ALA A 49 -15.28 -4.47 -15.37
C ALA A 49 -14.96 -3.25 -16.24
N ASP A 50 -15.88 -2.32 -16.36
CA ASP A 50 -15.68 -1.09 -17.15
C ASP A 50 -14.57 -0.23 -16.57
N PHE A 51 -14.52 -0.10 -15.24
CA PHE A 51 -13.45 0.64 -14.56
C PHE A 51 -12.08 -0.01 -14.79
N ARG A 52 -11.98 -1.35 -14.69
CA ARG A 52 -10.74 -2.07 -15.01
C ARG A 52 -10.31 -1.89 -16.45
N THR A 53 -11.25 -1.93 -17.40
CA THR A 53 -10.96 -1.67 -18.82
C THR A 53 -10.39 -0.27 -19.00
N ALA A 54 -11.01 0.75 -18.40
CA ALA A 54 -10.51 2.12 -18.48
C ALA A 54 -9.11 2.26 -17.87
N CYS A 55 -8.82 1.60 -16.75
CA CYS A 55 -7.47 1.59 -16.17
C CYS A 55 -6.44 0.91 -17.09
N HIS A 56 -6.82 -0.18 -17.74
CA HIS A 56 -5.97 -0.89 -18.69
C HIS A 56 -5.61 -0.03 -19.90
N GLU A 57 -6.59 0.59 -20.51
CA GLU A 57 -6.39 1.51 -21.66
C GLU A 57 -5.52 2.71 -21.28
N PHE A 58 -5.73 3.25 -20.09
CA PHE A 58 -4.90 4.33 -19.55
C PHE A 58 -3.44 3.89 -19.37
N ALA A 59 -3.22 2.71 -18.80
CA ALA A 59 -1.89 2.15 -18.61
C ALA A 59 -1.17 1.90 -19.95
N ASP A 60 -1.86 1.33 -20.93
CA ASP A 60 -1.31 1.08 -22.27
C ASP A 60 -0.89 2.39 -22.97
N HIS A 61 -1.72 3.43 -22.89
CA HIS A 61 -1.35 4.74 -23.41
C HIS A 61 -0.04 5.26 -22.81
N TYR A 62 0.10 5.18 -21.48
CA TYR A 62 1.32 5.67 -20.83
C TYR A 62 2.54 4.77 -21.05
N ILE A 63 2.37 3.49 -21.34
CA ILE A 63 3.46 2.62 -21.80
C ILE A 63 4.06 3.18 -23.10
N ASP A 64 3.22 3.53 -24.06
CA ASP A 64 3.69 4.08 -25.34
C ASP A 64 4.40 5.42 -25.15
N VAL A 65 3.82 6.33 -24.39
CA VAL A 65 4.44 7.63 -24.06
C VAL A 65 5.81 7.44 -23.39
N GLN A 66 5.91 6.52 -22.44
CA GLN A 66 7.17 6.23 -21.75
C GLN A 66 8.18 5.53 -22.64
N ARG A 67 7.76 4.59 -23.49
CA ARG A 67 8.59 3.92 -24.47
C ARG A 67 9.26 4.93 -25.40
N ASP A 68 8.47 5.82 -25.97
CA ASP A 68 8.97 6.85 -26.87
C ASP A 68 9.94 7.80 -26.16
N GLY A 69 9.62 8.18 -24.93
CA GLY A 69 10.52 8.97 -24.09
C GLY A 69 11.87 8.29 -23.85
N PHE A 70 11.88 6.99 -23.52
CA PHE A 70 13.12 6.24 -23.32
C PHE A 70 13.89 6.03 -24.63
N LYS A 71 13.22 5.72 -25.74
CA LYS A 71 13.85 5.65 -27.07
C LYS A 71 14.49 6.98 -27.43
N ARG A 72 13.83 8.11 -27.18
CA ARG A 72 14.38 9.46 -27.41
C ARG A 72 15.62 9.75 -26.58
N MET A 73 15.70 9.24 -25.35
CA MET A 73 16.90 9.34 -24.51
C MET A 73 18.00 8.37 -24.93
N GLY A 74 17.77 7.56 -25.96
CA GLY A 74 18.73 6.62 -26.51
C GLY A 74 18.88 5.34 -25.68
N VAL A 75 17.92 4.99 -24.85
CA VAL A 75 17.94 3.71 -24.11
C VAL A 75 17.76 2.55 -25.09
N VAL A 76 18.72 1.63 -25.09
CA VAL A 76 18.71 0.44 -25.95
C VAL A 76 18.08 -0.73 -25.22
N GLY A 77 17.14 -1.42 -25.87
CA GLY A 77 16.44 -2.57 -25.31
C GLY A 77 15.48 -3.20 -26.32
N ASP A 78 14.90 -4.33 -25.96
CA ASP A 78 13.83 -4.97 -26.74
C ASP A 78 12.50 -4.28 -26.45
N TRP A 79 12.23 -3.23 -27.18
CA TRP A 79 11.02 -2.42 -27.06
C TRP A 79 9.80 -3.06 -27.71
N GLU A 80 10.02 -4.06 -28.56
CA GLU A 80 8.94 -4.75 -29.26
C GLU A 80 8.33 -5.88 -28.43
N HIS A 81 9.12 -6.46 -27.52
CA HIS A 81 8.68 -7.56 -26.67
C HIS A 81 8.87 -7.23 -25.17
N PRO A 82 8.30 -6.11 -24.69
CA PRO A 82 8.33 -5.79 -23.26
C PRO A 82 7.48 -6.79 -22.47
N TYR A 83 7.71 -6.91 -21.17
CA TYR A 83 6.71 -7.54 -20.32
C TYR A 83 5.84 -6.49 -19.63
N LYS A 84 4.55 -6.81 -19.46
CA LYS A 84 3.59 -6.00 -18.74
C LYS A 84 2.94 -6.86 -17.67
N THR A 85 2.85 -6.35 -16.45
CA THR A 85 2.23 -7.12 -15.35
C THR A 85 0.74 -7.32 -15.56
N MET A 86 0.09 -6.50 -16.38
CA MET A 86 -1.33 -6.63 -16.75
C MET A 86 -1.59 -7.63 -17.89
N ASP A 87 -0.57 -8.24 -18.48
CA ASP A 87 -0.76 -9.25 -19.50
C ASP A 87 -1.36 -10.52 -18.88
N PRO A 88 -2.39 -11.13 -19.51
CA PRO A 88 -3.06 -12.30 -18.96
C PRO A 88 -2.12 -13.47 -18.64
N GLY A 89 -1.05 -13.63 -19.42
CA GLY A 89 -0.01 -14.63 -19.15
C GLY A 89 0.77 -14.37 -17.89
N PHE A 90 1.06 -13.11 -17.59
CA PHE A 90 1.74 -12.68 -16.36
C PHE A 90 0.85 -12.88 -15.15
N GLU A 91 -0.39 -12.37 -15.19
CA GLU A 91 -1.39 -12.56 -14.13
C GLU A 91 -1.64 -14.04 -13.82
N ALA A 92 -1.71 -14.88 -14.85
CA ALA A 92 -1.88 -16.33 -14.67
C ALA A 92 -0.69 -16.96 -13.91
N GLN A 93 0.54 -16.48 -14.12
CA GLN A 93 1.70 -16.96 -13.36
C GLN A 93 1.67 -16.51 -11.90
N GLU A 94 1.26 -15.28 -11.62
CA GLU A 94 1.08 -14.79 -10.25
C GLU A 94 0.08 -15.66 -9.49
N VAL A 95 -1.07 -15.94 -10.09
CA VAL A 95 -2.09 -16.82 -9.49
C VAL A 95 -1.54 -18.24 -9.26
N ARG A 96 -0.73 -18.79 -10.20
CA ARG A 96 -0.10 -20.10 -10.02
C ARG A 96 0.90 -20.12 -8.87
N VAL A 97 1.71 -19.07 -8.73
CA VAL A 97 2.68 -18.94 -7.62
C VAL A 97 1.92 -18.82 -6.31
N PHE A 98 0.91 -17.96 -6.23
CA PHE A 98 0.04 -17.83 -5.07
C PHE A 98 -0.56 -19.19 -4.65
N GLY A 99 -1.10 -19.92 -5.61
CA GLY A 99 -1.66 -21.26 -5.36
C GLY A 99 -0.63 -22.28 -4.87
N LYS A 100 0.63 -22.20 -5.31
CA LYS A 100 1.73 -23.04 -4.77
C LYS A 100 2.06 -22.67 -3.33
N MET A 101 2.15 -21.37 -3.03
CA MET A 101 2.41 -20.88 -1.68
C MET A 101 1.30 -21.30 -0.71
N TYR A 102 0.05 -21.19 -1.13
CA TYR A 102 -1.10 -21.65 -0.34
C TYR A 102 -1.01 -23.16 -0.04
N ARG A 103 -0.75 -24.01 -1.05
CA ARG A 103 -0.62 -25.46 -0.88
C ARG A 103 0.54 -25.87 0.02
N ASN A 104 1.59 -25.06 0.06
CA ASN A 104 2.75 -25.25 0.94
C ASN A 104 2.53 -24.70 2.37
N GLY A 105 1.33 -24.18 2.67
CA GLY A 105 1.00 -23.66 4.00
C GLY A 105 1.59 -22.29 4.36
N HIS A 106 2.13 -21.56 3.36
CA HIS A 106 2.71 -20.22 3.59
C HIS A 106 1.65 -19.11 3.63
N ILE A 107 0.44 -19.38 3.14
CA ILE A 107 -0.65 -18.41 3.09
C ILE A 107 -1.83 -18.95 3.87
N TYR A 108 -2.37 -18.14 4.76
CA TYR A 108 -3.56 -18.43 5.54
C TYR A 108 -4.40 -17.16 5.73
N LYS A 109 -5.70 -17.32 5.95
CA LYS A 109 -6.60 -16.22 6.27
C LYS A 109 -6.53 -15.92 7.77
N GLY A 110 -6.26 -14.68 8.12
CA GLY A 110 -6.21 -14.22 9.50
C GLY A 110 -6.71 -12.78 9.63
N LEU A 111 -6.96 -12.38 10.88
CA LEU A 111 -7.28 -10.99 11.20
C LEU A 111 -6.01 -10.30 11.70
N LYS A 112 -5.69 -9.16 11.11
CA LYS A 112 -4.56 -8.32 11.49
C LYS A 112 -4.98 -6.86 11.42
N PRO A 113 -4.66 -6.02 12.42
CA PRO A 113 -4.83 -4.58 12.30
C PRO A 113 -4.00 -4.06 11.13
N VAL A 114 -4.60 -3.23 10.30
CA VAL A 114 -3.95 -2.59 9.15
C VAL A 114 -4.23 -1.10 9.16
N TYR A 115 -3.31 -0.32 8.60
CA TYR A 115 -3.57 1.09 8.34
C TYR A 115 -4.58 1.21 7.21
N TRP A 116 -5.53 2.11 7.38
CA TRP A 116 -6.62 2.33 6.45
C TRP A 116 -6.72 3.80 6.08
N CYS A 117 -6.76 4.11 4.78
CA CYS A 117 -7.06 5.44 4.29
C CYS A 117 -8.58 5.58 4.07
N PRO A 118 -9.29 6.39 4.86
CA PRO A 118 -10.73 6.57 4.66
C PRO A 118 -11.09 7.41 3.43
N HIS A 119 -10.13 8.17 2.90
CA HIS A 119 -10.33 8.96 1.68
C HIS A 119 -10.27 8.10 0.42
N ASP A 120 -9.27 7.24 0.34
CA ASP A 120 -9.07 6.35 -0.82
C ASP A 120 -9.75 4.99 -0.63
N GLU A 121 -10.34 4.75 0.55
CA GLU A 121 -11.06 3.51 0.90
C GLU A 121 -10.19 2.25 0.70
N THR A 122 -8.92 2.32 1.09
CA THR A 122 -7.95 1.23 0.89
C THR A 122 -7.06 1.01 2.10
N ALA A 123 -6.55 -0.22 2.24
CA ALA A 123 -5.48 -0.54 3.17
C ALA A 123 -4.14 0.02 2.66
N LEU A 124 -3.29 0.46 3.57
CA LEU A 124 -1.97 1.01 3.27
C LEU A 124 -0.88 0.01 3.66
N ALA A 125 0.13 -0.12 2.82
CA ALA A 125 1.37 -0.76 3.20
C ALA A 125 2.18 0.16 4.13
N GLU A 126 3.02 -0.42 4.98
CA GLU A 126 3.83 0.37 5.93
C GLU A 126 4.71 1.42 5.25
N ALA A 127 5.22 1.11 4.06
CA ALA A 127 6.03 2.04 3.27
C ALA A 127 5.25 3.23 2.65
N GLU A 128 3.92 3.16 2.67
CA GLU A 128 3.04 4.21 2.13
C GLU A 128 2.54 5.17 3.22
N ILE A 129 2.92 4.92 4.49
CA ILE A 129 2.48 5.71 5.63
C ILE A 129 3.41 6.90 5.80
N GLU A 130 2.82 8.09 5.79
CA GLU A 130 3.52 9.33 6.11
C GLU A 130 3.10 9.82 7.49
N TYR A 131 4.07 10.05 8.36
CA TYR A 131 3.84 10.57 9.71
C TYR A 131 4.03 12.08 9.71
N LYS A 132 3.13 12.77 10.40
CA LYS A 132 3.20 14.21 10.65
C LYS A 132 2.66 14.53 12.04
N ASP A 133 3.07 15.67 12.57
CA ASP A 133 2.49 16.19 13.81
C ASP A 133 1.03 16.60 13.54
N ASP A 134 0.14 16.05 14.36
CA ASP A 134 -1.29 16.31 14.28
C ASP A 134 -1.83 16.64 15.68
N PRO A 135 -2.35 17.86 15.90
CA PRO A 135 -2.89 18.24 17.19
C PRO A 135 -4.11 17.40 17.53
N CYS A 136 -4.06 16.71 18.65
CA CYS A 136 -5.18 15.90 19.11
C CYS A 136 -5.56 16.25 20.56
N THR A 137 -6.85 16.10 20.88
CA THR A 137 -7.34 16.23 22.23
C THR A 137 -7.02 14.97 23.03
N THR A 138 -6.38 15.16 24.18
CA THR A 138 -6.09 14.08 25.11
C THR A 138 -6.90 14.26 26.39
N VAL A 139 -7.23 13.17 27.07
CA VAL A 139 -7.93 13.21 28.33
C VAL A 139 -7.20 12.39 29.40
N TYR A 140 -7.21 12.93 30.60
CA TYR A 140 -6.85 12.22 31.82
C TYR A 140 -8.14 11.87 32.56
N VAL A 141 -8.32 10.60 32.85
CA VAL A 141 -9.49 10.11 33.59
C VAL A 141 -9.03 9.48 34.90
N LYS A 142 -9.62 9.87 35.98
CA LYS A 142 -9.36 9.29 37.29
C LYS A 142 -10.50 8.37 37.72
N PHE A 143 -10.16 7.16 38.12
CA PHE A 143 -11.07 6.18 38.68
C PHE A 143 -10.81 6.06 40.16
N PRO A 144 -11.81 6.25 41.02
CA PRO A 144 -11.62 6.09 42.46
C PRO A 144 -11.28 4.64 42.79
N MET A 145 -10.32 4.45 43.68
CA MET A 145 -10.03 3.12 44.18
C MET A 145 -11.14 2.70 45.17
N HIS A 146 -11.72 1.54 44.92
CA HIS A 146 -12.78 0.99 45.74
C HIS A 146 -12.25 0.10 46.87
N ASP A 147 -11.24 -0.71 46.56
CA ASP A 147 -10.60 -1.64 47.47
C ASP A 147 -9.15 -1.85 47.03
N ASP A 148 -8.21 -1.89 47.95
CA ASP A 148 -6.81 -2.13 47.71
C ASP A 148 -6.39 -3.55 48.04
N LEU A 149 -7.32 -4.39 48.48
CA LEU A 149 -7.09 -5.77 48.95
C LEU A 149 -6.03 -5.84 50.06
N GLY A 150 -5.97 -4.81 50.92
CA GLY A 150 -5.04 -4.71 52.04
C GLY A 150 -3.57 -4.45 51.62
N ARG A 151 -3.32 -4.05 50.38
CA ARG A 151 -1.95 -3.81 49.85
C ARG A 151 -1.38 -2.44 50.21
N LEU A 152 -2.27 -1.47 50.54
CA LEU A 152 -1.88 -0.08 50.81
C LEU A 152 -2.47 0.41 52.14
N PRO A 153 -2.24 -0.31 53.26
CA PRO A 153 -2.96 -0.08 54.53
C PRO A 153 -2.65 1.27 55.18
N HIS A 154 -1.66 2.01 54.68
CA HIS A 154 -1.25 3.31 55.22
C HIS A 154 -1.78 4.50 54.45
N LEU A 155 -2.59 4.26 53.40
CA LEU A 155 -3.13 5.32 52.56
C LEU A 155 -4.62 5.52 52.80
N ASP A 156 -5.04 6.77 52.71
CA ASP A 156 -6.48 7.13 52.77
C ASP A 156 -7.14 6.78 51.42
N HIS A 157 -7.87 5.67 51.36
CA HIS A 157 -8.49 5.14 50.15
C HIS A 157 -9.50 6.13 49.55
N SER A 158 -10.10 7.02 50.35
CA SER A 158 -11.01 8.05 49.85
C SER A 158 -10.35 9.07 48.93
N LYS A 159 -9.00 9.11 48.93
CA LYS A 159 -8.18 10.02 48.14
C LYS A 159 -7.32 9.31 47.07
N LEU A 160 -7.49 7.99 46.92
CA LEU A 160 -6.74 7.22 45.98
C LEU A 160 -7.52 7.04 44.67
N TYR A 161 -6.79 7.26 43.56
CA TYR A 161 -7.35 7.15 42.23
C TYR A 161 -6.35 6.47 41.31
N PHE A 162 -6.83 5.62 40.39
CA PHE A 162 -6.09 5.25 39.20
C PHE A 162 -6.29 6.33 38.17
N VAL A 163 -5.18 6.81 37.58
CA VAL A 163 -5.23 7.80 36.51
C VAL A 163 -4.77 7.15 35.23
N ILE A 164 -5.59 7.27 34.20
CA ILE A 164 -5.26 6.85 32.86
C ILE A 164 -5.21 8.07 31.95
N TRP A 165 -4.38 7.98 30.91
CA TRP A 165 -4.29 8.95 29.83
C TRP A 165 -4.60 8.27 28.51
N THR A 166 -5.38 8.95 27.67
CA THR A 166 -5.69 8.44 26.32
C THR A 166 -5.99 9.56 25.35
N THR A 167 -5.67 9.32 24.07
CA THR A 167 -6.17 10.10 22.93
C THR A 167 -7.46 9.52 22.37
N THR A 168 -7.80 8.28 22.75
CA THR A 168 -8.88 7.47 22.17
C THR A 168 -10.01 7.32 23.18
N VAL A 169 -10.75 8.41 23.39
CA VAL A 169 -11.77 8.52 24.46
C VAL A 169 -12.91 7.51 24.34
N TRP A 170 -13.24 7.09 23.13
CA TRP A 170 -14.31 6.12 22.87
C TRP A 170 -13.97 4.70 23.36
N THR A 171 -12.71 4.36 23.57
CA THR A 171 -12.34 3.08 24.16
C THR A 171 -12.69 2.97 25.63
N LEU A 172 -12.87 4.10 26.32
CA LEU A 172 -13.29 4.12 27.72
C LEU A 172 -14.72 3.62 27.93
N SER A 173 -15.58 3.76 26.92
CA SER A 173 -16.95 3.27 26.98
C SER A 173 -17.05 1.75 26.85
N LEU A 174 -16.06 1.11 26.22
CA LEU A 174 -16.01 -0.35 26.04
C LEU A 174 -15.62 -1.10 27.33
N ILE A 175 -15.12 -0.41 28.34
CA ILE A 175 -14.77 -1.00 29.63
C ILE A 175 -16.04 -1.42 30.39
N HIS A 176 -17.19 -0.87 30.05
CA HIS A 176 -18.48 -1.12 30.70
C HIS A 176 -19.36 -2.12 29.95
N ILE A 177 -18.88 -2.67 28.86
CA ILE A 177 -19.55 -3.74 28.10
C ILE A 177 -18.98 -5.09 28.49
#